data_755832951a3a436bd940f8ff254b10a7
#
_entry.id   755832951a3a436bd940f8ff254b10a7
#
_cell.length_a   1.000
_cell.length_b   1.000
_cell.length_c   1.000
_cell.angle_alpha   90.00
_cell.angle_beta   90.00
_cell.angle_gamma   90.00
#
_symmetry.space_group_name_H-M   'P 1'
#
loop_
_entity.id
_entity.type
_entity.pdbx_description
1 polymer ?
#
loop_
_entity_poly.entity_id
_entity_poly.type
_entity_poly.pdbx_seq_one_letter_code
_entity_poly.pdbx_strand_id
1 'polypeptide(L)'
;NIEYMTMTGLPLANFSPTLSTPYTQLVSTHNYNPSIVNYFSNAVAIHPYVGNFYSRPKAYENLGFNDFIYLGSKTKIKHQEKIQNNPYLSDKVAYANTLDVINENKANGQFINLVTMQNHMPYNKAYYSDNTKFEVEEAVGLNDEIREQINNFATGIHYTDKYVAGFIERLEAIDKPITLVFYGDHLPGMYANDMTKD
;
A
#
# COMPACT_ATOMS: atom_id res chain seq x y z
N ASN A 1 -9.71 4.57 1.16
CA ASN A 1 -10.86 4.62 0.25
C ASN A 1 -10.48 4.74 -1.22
N ILE A 2 -9.29 5.25 -1.53
CA ILE A 2 -8.77 5.29 -2.90
C ILE A 2 -8.64 3.88 -3.46
N GLU A 3 -8.16 2.92 -2.67
CA GLU A 3 -8.08 1.51 -3.07
C GLU A 3 -9.42 0.96 -3.58
N TYR A 4 -10.53 1.21 -2.85
CA TYR A 4 -11.88 0.83 -3.30
C TYR A 4 -12.24 1.49 -4.63
N MET A 5 -12.03 2.81 -4.73
CA MET A 5 -12.37 3.59 -5.93
C MET A 5 -11.56 3.13 -7.15
N THR A 6 -10.28 2.81 -6.95
CA THR A 6 -9.39 2.32 -8.02
C THR A 6 -9.85 0.97 -8.56
N MET A 7 -10.31 0.07 -7.69
CA MET A 7 -10.76 -1.26 -8.11
C MET A 7 -12.15 -1.28 -8.72
N THR A 8 -13.05 -0.43 -8.24
CA THR A 8 -14.46 -0.46 -8.64
C THR A 8 -14.82 0.61 -9.67
N GLY A 9 -13.99 1.66 -9.83
CA GLY A 9 -14.34 2.84 -10.61
C GLY A 9 -15.45 3.69 -9.99
N LEU A 10 -15.87 3.42 -8.76
CA LEU A 10 -16.98 4.10 -8.10
C LEU A 10 -16.46 5.15 -7.11
N PRO A 11 -16.64 6.46 -7.39
CA PRO A 11 -16.25 7.50 -6.46
C PRO A 11 -17.13 7.50 -5.21
N LEU A 12 -16.53 7.70 -4.04
CA LEU A 12 -17.27 7.74 -2.76
C LEU A 12 -18.32 8.84 -2.71
N ALA A 13 -18.14 9.91 -3.48
CA ALA A 13 -19.12 10.99 -3.59
C ALA A 13 -20.51 10.52 -4.07
N ASN A 14 -20.59 9.34 -4.72
CA ASN A 14 -21.83 8.75 -5.18
C ASN A 14 -22.60 8.01 -4.06
N PHE A 15 -22.01 7.89 -2.86
CA PHE A 15 -22.59 7.17 -1.74
C PHE A 15 -22.96 8.12 -0.59
N SER A 16 -23.68 7.58 0.40
CA SER A 16 -23.96 8.33 1.62
C SER A 16 -22.66 8.78 2.31
N PRO A 17 -22.61 9.99 2.89
CA PRO A 17 -21.47 10.46 3.68
C PRO A 17 -21.10 9.53 4.86
N THR A 18 -22.03 8.65 5.27
CA THR A 18 -21.79 7.66 6.32
C THR A 18 -20.94 6.47 5.86
N LEU A 19 -20.72 6.30 4.54
CA LEU A 19 -19.87 5.26 3.98
C LEU A 19 -18.39 5.69 4.07
N SER A 20 -17.81 5.57 5.23
CA SER A 20 -16.41 5.96 5.50
C SER A 20 -15.40 4.85 5.21
N THR A 21 -15.82 3.59 5.33
CA THR A 21 -14.99 2.39 5.13
C THR A 21 -15.68 1.38 4.21
N PRO A 22 -15.62 1.58 2.86
CA PRO A 22 -16.34 0.75 1.90
C PRO A 22 -16.07 -0.75 2.04
N TYR A 23 -14.85 -1.15 2.37
CA TYR A 23 -14.51 -2.57 2.53
C TYR A 23 -15.30 -3.25 3.65
N THR A 24 -15.48 -2.59 4.79
CA THR A 24 -16.21 -3.15 5.93
C THR A 24 -17.71 -2.94 5.83
N GLN A 25 -18.14 -1.80 5.29
CA GLN A 25 -19.56 -1.40 5.29
C GLN A 25 -20.33 -1.89 4.06
N LEU A 26 -19.62 -2.09 2.93
CA LEU A 26 -20.24 -2.46 1.65
C LEU A 26 -19.69 -3.77 1.10
N VAL A 27 -18.39 -3.82 0.78
CA VAL A 27 -17.82 -4.96 0.04
C VAL A 27 -17.89 -6.26 0.82
N SER A 28 -17.57 -6.25 2.11
CA SER A 28 -17.59 -7.46 2.94
C SER A 28 -19.00 -8.02 3.18
N THR A 29 -20.04 -7.22 2.94
CA THR A 29 -21.43 -7.60 3.16
C THR A 29 -22.15 -8.08 1.90
N HIS A 30 -21.55 -7.95 0.73
CA HIS A 30 -22.10 -8.35 -0.56
C HIS A 30 -21.20 -9.40 -1.20
N ASN A 31 -21.77 -10.52 -1.62
CA ASN A 31 -21.02 -11.64 -2.21
C ASN A 31 -20.45 -11.35 -3.60
N TYR A 32 -20.91 -10.31 -4.27
CA TYR A 32 -20.41 -9.88 -5.58
C TYR A 32 -20.33 -8.37 -5.62
N ASN A 33 -19.16 -7.88 -6.03
CA ASN A 33 -18.92 -6.46 -6.21
C ASN A 33 -18.26 -6.25 -7.58
N PRO A 34 -18.85 -5.48 -8.49
CA PRO A 34 -18.22 -5.15 -9.76
C PRO A 34 -16.86 -4.49 -9.54
N SER A 35 -15.83 -5.06 -10.13
CA SER A 35 -14.48 -4.52 -10.02
C SER A 35 -13.65 -4.87 -11.25
N ILE A 36 -12.53 -4.15 -11.45
CA ILE A 36 -11.55 -4.49 -12.48
C ILE A 36 -11.00 -5.90 -12.28
N VAL A 37 -10.95 -6.40 -11.05
CA VAL A 37 -10.47 -7.75 -10.69
C VAL A 37 -11.22 -8.83 -11.46
N ASN A 38 -12.52 -8.64 -11.71
CA ASN A 38 -13.37 -9.63 -12.38
C ASN A 38 -13.02 -9.88 -13.85
N TYR A 39 -12.21 -9.02 -14.46
CA TYR A 39 -11.75 -9.19 -15.84
C TYR A 39 -10.50 -10.07 -15.97
N PHE A 40 -9.92 -10.50 -14.86
CA PHE A 40 -8.70 -11.30 -14.84
C PHE A 40 -8.98 -12.69 -14.24
N SER A 41 -8.51 -13.73 -14.91
CA SER A 41 -8.60 -15.11 -14.41
C SER A 41 -7.63 -15.41 -13.27
N ASN A 42 -6.59 -14.59 -13.13
CA ASN A 42 -5.61 -14.68 -12.06
C ASN A 42 -5.44 -13.30 -11.40
N ALA A 43 -6.00 -13.13 -10.23
CA ALA A 43 -5.96 -11.91 -9.46
C ALA A 43 -5.41 -12.18 -8.06
N VAL A 44 -4.34 -11.49 -7.68
CA VAL A 44 -3.65 -11.68 -6.40
C VAL A 44 -3.54 -10.33 -5.68
N ALA A 45 -3.98 -10.30 -4.42
CA ALA A 45 -3.71 -9.19 -3.52
C ALA A 45 -2.50 -9.51 -2.63
N ILE A 46 -1.63 -8.52 -2.41
CA ILE A 46 -0.43 -8.64 -1.58
C ILE A 46 -0.41 -7.51 -0.56
N HIS A 47 -0.26 -7.87 0.72
CA HIS A 47 -0.14 -6.90 1.81
C HIS A 47 0.91 -7.40 2.81
N PRO A 48 2.15 -6.88 2.80
CA PRO A 48 3.23 -7.37 3.66
C PRO A 48 3.04 -6.93 5.13
N TYR A 49 1.85 -7.14 5.66
CA TYR A 49 1.43 -6.84 7.02
C TYR A 49 0.32 -7.82 7.46
N VAL A 50 -0.32 -7.57 8.61
CA VAL A 50 -1.45 -8.40 9.07
C VAL A 50 -2.68 -8.17 8.22
N GLY A 51 -3.36 -9.25 7.80
CA GLY A 51 -4.43 -9.19 6.81
C GLY A 51 -5.79 -8.70 7.32
N ASN A 52 -5.99 -8.60 8.64
CA ASN A 52 -7.34 -8.43 9.21
C ASN A 52 -7.89 -6.99 9.14
N PHE A 53 -7.07 -5.98 8.83
CA PHE A 53 -7.53 -4.60 8.71
C PHE A 53 -8.55 -4.46 7.59
N TYR A 54 -9.59 -3.65 7.84
CA TYR A 54 -10.66 -3.34 6.90
C TYR A 54 -11.41 -4.56 6.35
N SER A 55 -11.43 -5.68 7.09
CA SER A 55 -12.03 -6.94 6.63
C SER A 55 -11.47 -7.42 5.28
N ARG A 56 -10.20 -7.09 4.96
CA ARG A 56 -9.58 -7.39 3.65
C ARG A 56 -9.75 -8.83 3.19
N PRO A 57 -9.60 -9.89 4.02
CA PRO A 57 -9.78 -11.25 3.53
C PRO A 57 -11.16 -11.46 2.88
N LYS A 58 -12.22 -10.99 3.53
CA LYS A 58 -13.59 -11.11 2.99
C LYS A 58 -13.84 -10.12 1.85
N ALA A 59 -13.33 -8.89 1.96
CA ALA A 59 -13.48 -7.88 0.92
C ALA A 59 -12.81 -8.31 -0.39
N TYR A 60 -11.58 -8.84 -0.32
CA TYR A 60 -10.87 -9.29 -1.52
C TYR A 60 -11.51 -10.54 -2.13
N GLU A 61 -11.98 -11.48 -1.32
CA GLU A 61 -12.79 -12.60 -1.81
C GLU A 61 -14.01 -12.10 -2.60
N ASN A 62 -14.76 -11.15 -2.03
CA ASN A 62 -15.97 -10.60 -2.64
C ASN A 62 -15.70 -9.68 -3.86
N LEU A 63 -14.49 -9.15 -4.00
CA LEU A 63 -14.02 -8.42 -5.19
C LEU A 63 -13.56 -9.36 -6.31
N GLY A 64 -13.33 -10.64 -6.01
CA GLY A 64 -12.95 -11.64 -7.00
C GLY A 64 -11.45 -12.00 -7.03
N PHE A 65 -10.66 -11.63 -6.02
CA PHE A 65 -9.29 -12.10 -5.91
C PHE A 65 -9.21 -13.60 -5.68
N ASN A 66 -8.27 -14.27 -6.36
CA ASN A 66 -8.03 -15.70 -6.22
C ASN A 66 -7.16 -16.02 -5.00
N ASP A 67 -6.26 -15.11 -4.63
CA ASP A 67 -5.40 -15.24 -3.45
C ASP A 67 -5.14 -13.90 -2.79
N PHE A 68 -4.96 -13.94 -1.47
CA PHE A 68 -4.54 -12.79 -0.67
C PHE A 68 -3.33 -13.18 0.19
N ILE A 69 -2.17 -12.62 -0.16
CA ILE A 69 -0.88 -12.90 0.45
C ILE A 69 -0.55 -11.83 1.50
N TYR A 70 -0.49 -12.24 2.77
CA TYR A 70 -0.20 -11.36 3.91
C TYR A 70 0.58 -12.10 5.00
N LEU A 71 1.03 -11.42 6.05
CA LEU A 71 1.69 -12.06 7.19
C LEU A 71 0.68 -12.96 7.93
N GLY A 72 0.88 -14.27 7.84
CA GLY A 72 -0.02 -15.28 8.42
C GLY A 72 -0.94 -15.96 7.42
N SER A 73 -1.01 -15.53 6.15
CA SER A 73 -1.79 -16.21 5.11
C SER A 73 -1.26 -17.61 4.78
N LYS A 74 -2.06 -18.39 4.05
CA LYS A 74 -1.68 -19.72 3.54
C LYS A 74 -0.47 -19.62 2.61
N THR A 75 -0.60 -18.79 1.56
CA THR A 75 0.54 -18.41 0.71
C THR A 75 1.39 -17.39 1.47
N LYS A 76 2.67 -17.67 1.63
CA LYS A 76 3.53 -16.91 2.54
C LYS A 76 4.17 -15.70 1.87
N ILE A 77 4.31 -14.61 2.64
CA ILE A 77 5.26 -13.55 2.35
C ILE A 77 6.68 -14.15 2.50
N LYS A 78 7.42 -14.26 1.41
CA LYS A 78 8.75 -14.91 1.37
C LYS A 78 9.86 -13.98 1.85
N HIS A 79 9.84 -12.73 1.39
CA HIS A 79 10.83 -11.71 1.72
C HIS A 79 10.31 -10.83 2.84
N GLN A 80 11.05 -10.75 3.96
CA GLN A 80 10.58 -10.11 5.20
C GLN A 80 11.68 -9.25 5.85
N GLU A 81 12.25 -8.30 5.11
CA GLU A 81 13.25 -7.38 5.65
C GLU A 81 12.61 -6.04 6.03
N LYS A 82 13.10 -5.44 7.10
CA LYS A 82 12.77 -4.10 7.57
C LYS A 82 13.95 -3.16 7.33
N ILE A 83 13.70 -1.86 7.37
CA ILE A 83 14.75 -0.85 7.35
C ILE A 83 14.98 -0.38 8.79
N GLN A 84 16.15 -0.66 9.33
CA GLN A 84 16.55 -0.20 10.67
C GLN A 84 15.45 -0.46 11.73
N ASN A 85 14.94 0.59 12.39
CA ASN A 85 13.93 0.49 13.43
C ASN A 85 12.48 0.63 12.91
N ASN A 86 12.27 0.71 11.59
CA ASN A 86 10.93 0.77 11.03
C ASN A 86 10.15 -0.50 11.42
N PRO A 87 8.94 -0.39 12.01
CA PRO A 87 8.17 -1.55 12.43
C PRO A 87 7.63 -2.38 11.26
N TYR A 88 7.56 -1.79 10.07
CA TYR A 88 6.97 -2.38 8.88
C TYR A 88 8.00 -3.03 7.97
N LEU A 89 7.56 -3.99 7.18
CA LEU A 89 8.37 -4.55 6.09
C LEU A 89 8.62 -3.48 5.03
N SER A 90 9.84 -3.48 4.46
CA SER A 90 10.25 -2.48 3.48
C SER A 90 9.52 -2.64 2.14
N ASP A 91 9.38 -1.55 1.39
CA ASP A 91 8.86 -1.59 0.03
C ASP A 91 9.76 -2.42 -0.89
N LYS A 92 11.07 -2.48 -0.61
CA LYS A 92 12.00 -3.38 -1.31
C LYS A 92 11.51 -4.83 -1.32
N VAL A 93 11.14 -5.35 -0.15
CA VAL A 93 10.66 -6.74 -0.05
C VAL A 93 9.21 -6.89 -0.50
N ALA A 94 8.39 -5.85 -0.37
CA ALA A 94 7.04 -5.83 -0.95
C ALA A 94 7.11 -6.03 -2.48
N TYR A 95 7.99 -5.29 -3.15
CA TYR A 95 8.23 -5.44 -4.60
C TYR A 95 8.87 -6.78 -4.95
N ALA A 96 9.78 -7.32 -4.13
CA ALA A 96 10.36 -8.64 -4.35
C ALA A 96 9.29 -9.75 -4.31
N ASN A 97 8.40 -9.74 -3.32
CA ASN A 97 7.27 -10.67 -3.26
C ASN A 97 6.33 -10.53 -4.46
N THR A 98 6.13 -9.30 -4.95
CA THR A 98 5.30 -9.04 -6.14
C THR A 98 5.95 -9.62 -7.39
N LEU A 99 7.26 -9.46 -7.57
CA LEU A 99 8.01 -10.04 -8.69
C LEU A 99 7.97 -11.57 -8.68
N ASP A 100 8.04 -12.20 -7.51
CA ASP A 100 7.86 -13.64 -7.39
C ASP A 100 6.49 -14.08 -7.93
N VAL A 101 5.42 -13.38 -7.53
CA VAL A 101 4.06 -13.66 -8.01
C VAL A 101 3.93 -13.48 -9.53
N ILE A 102 4.56 -12.44 -10.11
CA ILE A 102 4.58 -12.22 -11.56
C ILE A 102 5.31 -13.35 -12.27
N ASN A 103 6.46 -13.76 -11.76
CA ASN A 103 7.31 -14.79 -12.39
C ASN A 103 6.74 -16.22 -12.27
N GLU A 104 6.04 -16.49 -11.17
CA GLU A 104 5.37 -17.79 -10.96
C GLU A 104 4.12 -17.96 -11.82
N ASN A 105 3.51 -16.86 -12.27
CA ASN A 105 2.32 -16.90 -13.11
C ASN A 105 2.65 -17.28 -14.55
N LYS A 106 2.10 -18.42 -14.98
CA LYS A 106 2.21 -18.92 -16.37
C LYS A 106 0.98 -18.58 -17.23
N ALA A 107 -0.07 -18.01 -16.64
CA ALA A 107 -1.29 -17.68 -17.36
C ALA A 107 -1.15 -16.35 -18.13
N ASN A 108 -1.94 -16.18 -19.17
CA ASN A 108 -2.09 -14.90 -19.87
C ASN A 108 -3.04 -14.00 -19.08
N GLY A 109 -2.53 -12.84 -18.71
CA GLY A 109 -3.29 -11.84 -17.95
C GLY A 109 -3.33 -12.12 -16.45
N GLN A 110 -2.78 -11.20 -15.68
CA GLN A 110 -2.77 -11.23 -14.23
C GLN A 110 -3.07 -9.83 -13.69
N PHE A 111 -3.87 -9.76 -12.64
CA PHE A 111 -4.08 -8.54 -11.88
C PHE A 111 -3.40 -8.68 -10.51
N ILE A 112 -2.57 -7.71 -10.14
CA ILE A 112 -1.95 -7.68 -8.82
C ILE A 112 -2.28 -6.37 -8.14
N ASN A 113 -2.82 -6.44 -6.93
CA ASN A 113 -2.98 -5.30 -6.05
C ASN A 113 -1.97 -5.40 -4.90
N LEU A 114 -0.98 -4.52 -4.89
CA LEU A 114 -0.01 -4.43 -3.81
C LEU A 114 -0.32 -3.23 -2.91
N VAL A 115 -0.50 -3.47 -1.62
CA VAL A 115 -0.64 -2.42 -0.60
C VAL A 115 0.56 -2.50 0.34
N THR A 116 1.45 -1.52 0.26
CA THR A 116 2.66 -1.47 1.10
C THR A 116 2.40 -0.86 2.48
N MET A 117 3.37 -0.97 3.38
CA MET A 117 3.24 -0.46 4.76
C MET A 117 4.42 0.39 5.22
N GLN A 118 5.53 0.44 4.47
CA GLN A 118 6.78 1.08 4.91
C GLN A 118 6.57 2.50 5.45
N ASN A 119 5.70 3.28 4.81
CA ASN A 119 5.44 4.67 5.14
C ASN A 119 4.15 4.89 5.93
N HIS A 120 3.61 3.84 6.56
CA HIS A 120 2.41 3.95 7.39
C HIS A 120 2.75 4.52 8.76
N MET A 121 1.83 5.34 9.30
CA MET A 121 1.92 5.85 10.68
C MET A 121 1.98 4.72 11.73
N PRO A 122 2.38 4.99 12.98
CA PRO A 122 2.77 6.27 13.54
C PRO A 122 4.22 6.64 13.20
N TYR A 123 4.53 7.93 13.10
CA TYR A 123 5.87 8.44 12.81
C TYR A 123 6.59 8.95 14.06
N ASN A 124 6.05 8.69 15.24
CA ASN A 124 6.45 9.25 16.54
C ASN A 124 7.71 8.61 17.15
N LYS A 125 8.38 7.75 16.44
CA LYS A 125 9.65 7.11 16.84
C LYS A 125 10.67 7.30 15.75
N ALA A 126 11.94 7.40 16.12
CA ALA A 126 13.04 7.42 15.18
C ALA A 126 13.14 6.06 14.46
N TYR A 127 12.58 5.97 13.27
CA TYR A 127 12.66 4.76 12.43
C TYR A 127 14.02 4.62 11.78
N TYR A 128 14.67 5.75 11.48
CA TYR A 128 15.93 5.81 10.75
C TYR A 128 16.98 6.53 11.60
N SER A 129 18.24 6.21 11.39
CA SER A 129 19.35 6.89 12.03
C SER A 129 19.49 8.34 11.53
N ASP A 130 20.06 9.22 12.33
CA ASP A 130 20.13 10.65 12.01
C ASP A 130 20.86 10.95 10.70
N ASN A 131 21.85 10.14 10.35
CA ASN A 131 22.60 10.29 9.10
C ASN A 131 21.86 9.81 7.84
N THR A 132 20.67 9.22 7.98
CA THR A 132 19.82 8.78 6.85
C THR A 132 18.52 9.59 6.76
N LYS A 133 18.20 10.43 7.74
CA LYS A 133 17.02 11.28 7.73
C LYS A 133 17.22 12.49 6.81
N PHE A 134 16.15 12.91 6.18
CA PHE A 134 16.04 14.23 5.55
C PHE A 134 15.62 15.23 6.60
N GLU A 135 16.37 16.32 6.72
CA GLU A 135 16.00 17.41 7.62
C GLU A 135 15.00 18.33 6.91
N VAL A 136 13.93 18.70 7.62
CA VAL A 136 13.01 19.73 7.16
C VAL A 136 13.66 21.08 7.42
N GLU A 137 13.85 21.88 6.37
CA GLU A 137 14.24 23.26 6.50
C GLU A 137 13.25 24.03 7.39
N GLU A 138 13.67 25.13 8.01
CA GLU A 138 12.86 25.87 8.96
C GLU A 138 11.48 26.20 8.39
N ALA A 139 10.44 25.61 8.98
CA ALA A 139 9.07 25.95 8.72
C ALA A 139 8.47 26.63 9.98
N VAL A 140 7.91 27.81 9.77
CA VAL A 140 7.29 28.60 10.86
C VAL A 140 6.13 27.80 11.44
N GLY A 141 6.13 27.62 12.77
CA GLY A 141 5.02 26.99 13.50
C GLY A 141 5.10 25.48 13.70
N LEU A 142 6.14 24.80 13.22
CA LEU A 142 6.36 23.38 13.50
C LEU A 142 7.05 23.21 14.86
N ASN A 143 6.48 22.40 15.73
CA ASN A 143 7.16 21.92 16.93
C ASN A 143 8.13 20.76 16.58
N ASP A 144 9.02 20.42 17.52
CA ASP A 144 10.05 19.40 17.29
C ASP A 144 9.47 18.01 17.04
N GLU A 145 8.32 17.66 17.65
CA GLU A 145 7.65 16.38 17.45
C GLU A 145 7.11 16.25 16.03
N ILE A 146 6.44 17.27 15.51
CA ILE A 146 5.93 17.26 14.12
C ILE A 146 7.11 17.23 13.14
N ARG A 147 8.19 17.98 13.41
CA ARG A 147 9.41 17.97 12.59
C ARG A 147 10.01 16.57 12.51
N GLU A 148 10.12 15.88 13.64
CA GLU A 148 10.62 14.51 13.69
C GLU A 148 9.74 13.55 12.87
N GLN A 149 8.42 13.68 12.97
CA GLN A 149 7.48 12.87 12.19
C GLN A 149 7.62 13.12 10.68
N ILE A 150 7.77 14.38 10.27
CA ILE A 150 7.98 14.74 8.86
C ILE A 150 9.32 14.17 8.37
N ASN A 151 10.38 14.28 9.14
CA ASN A 151 11.70 13.73 8.78
C ASN A 151 11.65 12.22 8.62
N ASN A 152 10.99 11.51 9.53
CA ASN A 152 10.80 10.06 9.41
C ASN A 152 10.04 9.69 8.13
N PHE A 153 8.95 10.41 7.84
CA PHE A 153 8.16 10.18 6.64
C PHE A 153 8.97 10.49 5.36
N ALA A 154 9.64 11.64 5.30
CA ALA A 154 10.46 12.04 4.15
C ALA A 154 11.58 11.03 3.86
N THR A 155 12.25 10.53 4.92
CA THR A 155 13.26 9.47 4.79
C THR A 155 12.65 8.18 4.25
N GLY A 156 11.46 7.81 4.73
CA GLY A 156 10.71 6.65 4.22
C GLY A 156 10.38 6.79 2.73
N ILE A 157 9.91 7.95 2.30
CA ILE A 157 9.63 8.26 0.88
C ILE A 157 10.90 8.19 0.03
N HIS A 158 12.04 8.66 0.52
CA HIS A 158 13.31 8.52 -0.18
C HIS A 158 13.68 7.04 -0.42
N TYR A 159 13.47 6.17 0.56
CA TYR A 159 13.67 4.74 0.36
C TYR A 159 12.67 4.15 -0.63
N THR A 160 11.41 4.56 -0.56
CA THR A 160 10.38 4.11 -1.52
C THR A 160 10.75 4.51 -2.95
N ASP A 161 11.18 5.75 -3.17
CA ASP A 161 11.61 6.26 -4.49
C ASP A 161 12.74 5.39 -5.07
N LYS A 162 13.77 5.13 -4.27
CA LYS A 162 14.87 4.24 -4.66
C LYS A 162 14.41 2.82 -4.99
N TYR A 163 13.49 2.27 -4.21
CA TYR A 163 13.04 0.89 -4.40
C TYR A 163 12.06 0.75 -5.55
N VAL A 164 11.21 1.76 -5.80
CA VAL A 164 10.31 1.75 -6.95
C VAL A 164 11.07 1.88 -8.26
N ALA A 165 12.15 2.68 -8.31
CA ALA A 165 13.01 2.76 -9.48
C ALA A 165 13.58 1.37 -9.84
N GLY A 166 14.19 0.68 -8.88
CA GLY A 166 14.71 -0.67 -9.10
C GLY A 166 13.62 -1.72 -9.38
N PHE A 167 12.40 -1.51 -8.90
CA PHE A 167 11.27 -2.36 -9.24
C PHE A 167 10.85 -2.18 -10.70
N ILE A 168 10.76 -0.94 -11.19
CA ILE A 168 10.45 -0.62 -12.58
C ILE A 168 11.47 -1.25 -13.52
N GLU A 169 12.77 -1.09 -13.25
CA GLU A 169 13.84 -1.72 -14.04
C GLU A 169 13.66 -3.25 -14.16
N ARG A 170 13.26 -3.90 -13.05
CA ARG A 170 13.01 -5.35 -13.04
C ARG A 170 11.73 -5.72 -13.78
N LEU A 171 10.69 -4.89 -13.77
CA LEU A 171 9.48 -5.10 -14.56
C LEU A 171 9.75 -4.97 -16.06
N GLU A 172 10.56 -3.98 -16.46
CA GLU A 172 10.96 -3.77 -17.86
C GLU A 172 11.79 -4.93 -18.42
N ALA A 173 12.54 -5.64 -17.56
CA ALA A 173 13.30 -6.83 -17.95
C ALA A 173 12.43 -8.07 -18.16
N ILE A 174 11.15 -8.05 -17.81
CA ILE A 174 10.22 -9.18 -18.02
C ILE A 174 9.65 -9.08 -19.44
N ASP A 175 9.81 -10.15 -20.22
CA ASP A 175 9.26 -10.24 -21.60
C ASP A 175 7.75 -10.50 -21.59
N LYS A 176 7.01 -9.53 -21.02
CA LYS A 176 5.53 -9.50 -20.99
C LYS A 176 5.06 -8.05 -20.96
N PRO A 177 3.95 -7.71 -21.62
CA PRO A 177 3.36 -6.39 -21.45
C PRO A 177 2.85 -6.19 -20.02
N ILE A 178 3.36 -5.17 -19.33
CA ILE A 178 3.00 -4.84 -17.95
C ILE A 178 2.51 -3.40 -17.90
N THR A 179 1.36 -3.19 -17.28
CA THR A 179 0.86 -1.86 -16.92
C THR A 179 1.03 -1.69 -15.41
N LEU A 180 1.83 -0.71 -14.99
CA LEU A 180 1.99 -0.32 -13.59
C LEU A 180 1.18 0.93 -13.30
N VAL A 181 0.33 0.87 -12.27
CA VAL A 181 -0.37 2.03 -11.70
C VAL A 181 0.15 2.23 -10.27
N PHE A 182 0.74 3.39 -10.01
CA PHE A 182 1.30 3.74 -8.71
C PHE A 182 0.59 4.97 -8.14
N TYR A 183 0.14 4.89 -6.89
CA TYR A 183 -0.59 5.99 -6.24
C TYR A 183 -0.45 5.92 -4.72
N GLY A 184 -0.63 7.08 -4.05
CA GLY A 184 -0.82 7.15 -2.61
C GLY A 184 -2.29 6.92 -2.25
N ASP A 185 -2.55 6.21 -1.16
CA ASP A 185 -3.91 5.84 -0.75
C ASP A 185 -4.57 6.91 0.16
N HIS A 186 -3.77 7.68 0.90
CA HIS A 186 -4.21 8.80 1.73
C HIS A 186 -3.02 9.71 2.11
N LEU A 187 -3.32 10.88 2.64
CA LEU A 187 -2.32 11.77 3.20
C LEU A 187 -1.71 11.17 4.49
N PRO A 188 -0.44 11.47 4.79
CA PRO A 188 0.18 11.03 6.04
C PRO A 188 -0.52 11.68 7.25
N GLY A 189 -0.69 10.90 8.32
CA GLY A 189 -1.45 11.31 9.51
C GLY A 189 -0.70 12.19 10.51
N MET A 190 0.29 12.97 10.05
CA MET A 190 1.11 13.84 10.92
C MET A 190 0.61 15.29 10.99
N TYR A 191 -0.35 15.65 10.15
CA TYR A 191 -0.88 17.01 10.13
C TYR A 191 -1.80 17.25 11.34
N ALA A 192 -1.52 18.30 12.12
CA ALA A 192 -2.44 18.78 13.13
C ALA A 192 -3.74 19.28 12.46
N ASN A 193 -4.88 19.16 13.16
CA ASN A 193 -6.20 19.56 12.65
C ASN A 193 -6.25 21.00 12.12
N ASP A 194 -5.31 21.86 12.52
CA ASP A 194 -5.22 23.25 12.11
C ASP A 194 -4.48 23.45 10.77
N MET A 195 -3.71 22.46 10.31
CA MET A 195 -2.95 22.51 9.05
C MET A 195 -3.75 22.04 7.84
N THR A 196 -4.96 21.51 8.03
CA THR A 196 -5.82 20.98 6.98
C THR A 196 -7.04 21.85 6.68
N LYS A 197 -7.06 23.09 7.20
CA LYS A 197 -8.23 23.99 7.11
C LYS A 197 -8.13 25.07 6.03
N ASP A 198 -7.05 25.09 5.23
CA ASP A 198 -6.87 26.03 4.11
C ASP A 198 -7.04 25.36 2.75
#